data_992a04abce5f9524461caaf47e5e0568
#
_entry.id   992a04abce5f9524461caaf47e5e0568
#
_cell.length_a   1.000
_cell.length_b   1.000
_cell.length_c   1.000
_cell.angle_alpha   90.00
_cell.angle_beta   90.00
_cell.angle_gamma   90.00
#
_symmetry.space_group_name_H-M   'P 1'
#
loop_
_entity.id
_entity.type
_entity.pdbx_description
1 polymer ?
#
loop_
_entity_poly.entity_id
_entity_poly.type
_entity_poly.pdbx_seq_one_letter_code
_entity_poly.pdbx_strand_id
1 'polypeptide(L)'
;TVNVENETFTPIVFALEQNYPNPFNPSTTIQYAISNMQFVTLKVYDIIGNEIATLVNEYKPAGSYEVEFNSASSIKNLASGIYFYHLQAGDFVETKKMTLLKYFSVKYFLKRIC
;
A
#
# COMPACT_ATOMS: atom_id res chain seq x y z
N THR A 1 -6.73 36.24 -4.08
CA THR A 1 -6.60 35.88 -4.46
C THR A 1 -6.09 34.99 -4.59
N VAL A 2 -5.98 34.80 -4.40
CA VAL A 2 -5.50 34.05 -4.41
C VAL A 2 -5.38 33.31 -5.18
N ASN A 3 -4.96 33.13 -5.39
CA ASN A 3 -4.84 32.45 -6.06
C ASN A 3 -4.58 31.20 -5.84
N VAL A 4 -5.32 30.74 -5.89
CA VAL A 4 -5.43 29.49 -5.61
C VAL A 4 -4.57 28.63 -6.35
N GLU A 5 -4.42 28.92 -7.56
CA GLU A 5 -3.69 28.14 -8.41
C GLU A 5 -2.25 28.12 -8.04
N ASN A 6 -1.82 29.03 -7.29
CA ASN A 6 -0.45 29.00 -6.93
C ASN A 6 -0.26 28.40 -5.59
N GLU A 7 -1.26 27.78 -5.06
CA GLU A 7 -1.09 27.18 -3.83
C GLU A 7 -0.52 25.87 -3.92
N THR A 8 0.29 25.54 -3.00
CA THR A 8 0.69 24.20 -2.88
C THR A 8 -0.40 23.51 -2.17
N PHE A 9 -0.85 22.45 -2.72
CA PHE A 9 -1.91 21.74 -2.11
C PHE A 9 -1.39 20.90 -0.99
N THR A 10 -1.81 21.20 0.23
CA THR A 10 -1.58 20.28 1.32
C THR A 10 -2.89 19.61 1.59
N PRO A 11 -2.87 18.32 1.82
CA PRO A 11 -4.11 17.61 2.14
C PRO A 11 -4.72 18.17 3.39
N ILE A 12 -6.03 18.29 3.40
CA ILE A 12 -6.72 18.74 4.59
C ILE A 12 -7.39 17.58 5.30
N VAL A 13 -7.22 16.37 4.78
CA VAL A 13 -7.78 15.17 5.41
C VAL A 13 -6.74 14.09 5.36
N PHE A 14 -6.89 13.12 6.23
CA PHE A 14 -6.12 11.89 6.14
C PHE A 14 -6.81 10.98 5.15
N ALA A 15 -6.04 10.25 4.37
CA ALA A 15 -6.61 9.36 3.37
C ALA A 15 -5.67 8.20 3.10
N LEU A 16 -6.25 7.05 2.80
CA LEU A 16 -5.51 5.90 2.32
C LEU A 16 -6.20 5.42 1.05
N GLU A 17 -5.45 5.36 -0.05
CA GLU A 17 -6.03 5.03 -1.33
C GLU A 17 -5.91 3.54 -1.61
N GLN A 18 -6.74 3.05 -2.53
CA GLN A 18 -6.64 1.68 -2.97
C GLN A 18 -5.32 1.52 -3.74
N ASN A 19 -4.61 0.45 -3.45
CA ASN A 19 -3.34 0.20 -4.12
C ASN A 19 -3.54 0.01 -5.62
N TYR A 20 -2.50 0.33 -6.40
CA TYR A 20 -2.57 0.17 -7.83
C TYR A 20 -1.21 -0.30 -8.35
N PRO A 21 -1.19 -1.32 -9.17
CA PRO A 21 -2.31 -2.11 -9.67
C PRO A 21 -2.87 -3.04 -8.60
N ASN A 22 -4.09 -3.45 -8.81
CA ASN A 22 -4.75 -4.39 -7.91
C ASN A 22 -5.74 -5.21 -8.75
N PRO A 23 -5.51 -6.50 -8.98
CA PRO A 23 -4.45 -7.32 -8.39
C PRO A 23 -3.07 -6.92 -8.86
N PHE A 24 -2.05 -7.33 -8.12
CA PHE A 24 -0.70 -6.94 -8.46
C PHE A 24 0.22 -8.15 -8.53
N ASN A 25 1.36 -7.97 -9.26
CA ASN A 25 2.38 -8.99 -9.35
C ASN A 25 3.62 -8.39 -9.99
N PRO A 26 4.71 -8.28 -9.31
CA PRO A 26 4.87 -8.55 -7.89
C PRO A 26 4.72 -7.30 -7.05
N SER A 27 4.56 -6.13 -7.64
CA SER A 27 4.57 -4.90 -6.87
C SER A 27 3.34 -4.05 -7.10
N THR A 28 3.07 -3.20 -6.16
CA THR A 28 1.94 -2.28 -6.19
C THR A 28 2.33 -1.02 -5.45
N THR A 29 1.67 0.08 -5.77
CA THR A 29 1.90 1.36 -5.14
C THR A 29 0.72 1.71 -4.25
N ILE A 30 1.03 2.16 -3.04
CA ILE A 30 0.03 2.59 -2.07
C ILE A 30 0.22 4.08 -1.85
N GLN A 31 -0.85 4.83 -2.00
CA GLN A 31 -0.81 6.28 -1.80
C GLN A 31 -1.58 6.62 -0.55
N TYR A 32 -1.08 7.58 0.19
CA TYR A 32 -1.77 8.05 1.38
C TYR A 32 -1.47 9.53 1.59
N ALA A 33 -2.29 10.17 2.41
CA ALA A 33 -2.14 11.58 2.71
C ALA A 33 -2.38 11.79 4.20
N ILE A 34 -1.63 12.73 4.76
CA ILE A 34 -1.82 13.11 6.17
C ILE A 34 -1.91 14.63 6.24
N SER A 35 -2.77 15.11 7.11
CA SER A 35 -3.09 16.53 7.14
C SER A 35 -2.22 17.33 8.09
N ASN A 36 -1.48 16.69 8.95
CA ASN A 36 -0.52 17.37 9.81
C ASN A 36 0.56 16.39 10.19
N MET A 37 1.61 16.88 10.84
CA MET A 37 2.72 16.02 11.20
C MET A 37 2.27 14.95 12.18
N GLN A 38 2.58 13.69 11.86
CA GLN A 38 2.21 12.57 12.68
C GLN A 38 3.26 11.48 12.57
N PHE A 39 3.27 10.61 13.56
CA PHE A 39 4.03 9.38 13.44
C PHE A 39 3.17 8.42 12.62
N VAL A 40 3.73 7.94 11.51
CA VAL A 40 2.97 7.15 10.55
C VAL A 40 3.50 5.73 10.51
N THR A 41 2.60 4.76 10.57
CA THR A 41 2.95 3.38 10.31
C THR A 41 2.05 2.88 9.20
N LEU A 42 2.65 2.13 8.26
CA LEU A 42 1.91 1.48 7.19
C LEU A 42 2.45 0.06 7.11
N LYS A 43 1.60 -0.89 7.41
CA LYS A 43 2.01 -2.28 7.54
C LYS A 43 1.14 -3.18 6.70
N VAL A 44 1.71 -4.29 6.28
CA VAL A 44 1.01 -5.27 5.47
C VAL A 44 0.82 -6.53 6.29
N TYR A 45 -0.38 -7.11 6.21
CA TYR A 45 -0.76 -8.31 6.96
C TYR A 45 -1.33 -9.36 6.04
N ASP A 46 -1.18 -10.62 6.41
CA ASP A 46 -1.83 -11.68 5.67
C ASP A 46 -3.26 -11.87 6.21
N ILE A 47 -3.95 -12.87 5.67
CA ILE A 47 -5.37 -13.05 5.97
C ILE A 47 -5.64 -13.49 7.40
N ILE A 48 -4.64 -14.05 8.08
CA ILE A 48 -4.84 -14.44 9.46
C ILE A 48 -4.25 -13.42 10.43
N GLY A 49 -3.78 -12.29 9.91
CA GLY A 49 -3.35 -11.19 10.76
C GLY A 49 -1.87 -11.14 11.08
N ASN A 50 -1.07 -11.97 10.44
CA ASN A 50 0.38 -11.91 10.64
C ASN A 50 0.96 -10.72 9.91
N GLU A 51 1.83 -9.97 10.58
CA GLU A 51 2.49 -8.85 9.95
C GLU A 51 3.52 -9.38 8.95
N ILE A 52 3.39 -8.95 7.70
CA ILE A 52 4.26 -9.39 6.63
C ILE A 52 5.38 -8.38 6.40
N ALA A 53 5.06 -7.09 6.47
CA ALA A 53 6.03 -6.05 6.16
C ALA A 53 5.63 -4.75 6.83
N THR A 54 6.63 -3.93 7.09
CA THR A 54 6.41 -2.56 7.56
C THR A 54 6.95 -1.64 6.48
N LEU A 55 6.06 -0.89 5.86
CA LEU A 55 6.45 -0.04 4.74
C LEU A 55 6.81 1.37 5.17
N VAL A 56 6.18 1.87 6.20
CA VAL A 56 6.46 3.19 6.75
C VAL A 56 6.42 3.09 8.26
N ASN A 57 7.39 3.74 8.93
CA ASN A 57 7.46 3.70 10.38
C ASN A 57 8.27 4.90 10.83
N GLU A 58 7.70 6.10 10.68
CA GLU A 58 8.44 7.31 10.99
C GLU A 58 7.51 8.50 11.03
N TYR A 59 7.99 9.61 11.56
CA TYR A 59 7.25 10.85 11.52
C TYR A 59 7.26 11.39 10.11
N LYS A 60 6.12 11.91 9.66
CA LYS A 60 5.97 12.52 8.37
C LYS A 60 5.26 13.86 8.50
N PRO A 61 5.70 14.87 7.79
CA PRO A 61 4.94 16.14 7.76
C PRO A 61 3.69 15.97 6.91
N ALA A 62 2.81 16.95 6.99
CA ALA A 62 1.61 16.95 6.16
C ALA A 62 2.00 16.81 4.70
N GLY A 63 1.24 16.04 3.96
CA GLY A 63 1.54 15.85 2.54
C GLY A 63 0.94 14.58 2.00
N SER A 64 1.21 14.35 0.72
CA SER A 64 0.80 13.14 0.02
C SER A 64 2.03 12.31 -0.26
N TYR A 65 1.89 11.00 -0.09
CA TYR A 65 3.03 10.09 -0.17
C TYR A 65 2.68 8.85 -0.97
N GLU A 66 3.71 8.23 -1.53
CA GLU A 66 3.58 6.95 -2.21
C GLU A 66 4.62 6.01 -1.66
N VAL A 67 4.26 4.75 -1.56
CA VAL A 67 5.21 3.73 -1.17
C VAL A 67 4.93 2.49 -1.98
N GLU A 68 5.98 1.79 -2.35
CA GLU A 68 5.86 0.57 -3.13
C GLU A 68 5.95 -0.64 -2.23
N PHE A 69 5.08 -1.61 -2.48
CA PHE A 69 5.19 -2.91 -1.83
C PHE A 69 5.52 -3.92 -2.92
N ASN A 70 6.64 -4.63 -2.74
CA ASN A 70 7.08 -5.63 -3.70
C ASN A 70 7.14 -6.98 -3.01
N SER A 71 6.22 -7.86 -3.39
CA SER A 71 6.13 -9.16 -2.74
C SER A 71 7.33 -10.04 -3.02
N ALA A 72 8.06 -9.76 -4.10
CA ALA A 72 9.22 -10.56 -4.44
C ALA A 72 10.46 -10.19 -3.65
N SER A 73 10.47 -9.01 -3.04
CA SER A 73 11.63 -8.59 -2.25
C SER A 73 11.53 -9.03 -0.81
N SER A 74 10.42 -9.63 -0.43
CA SER A 74 10.23 -10.11 0.92
C SER A 74 11.00 -11.39 1.09
N ILE A 75 11.56 -11.61 2.30
CA ILE A 75 12.19 -12.88 2.56
C ILE A 75 11.15 -13.98 2.71
N LYS A 76 9.90 -13.60 2.92
CA LYS A 76 8.83 -14.57 2.94
C LYS A 76 8.35 -14.79 1.53
N ASN A 77 8.08 -16.03 1.19
CA ASN A 77 7.61 -16.36 -0.12
C ASN A 77 6.11 -16.25 -0.12
N LEU A 78 5.60 -15.09 -0.47
CA LEU A 78 4.18 -14.81 -0.36
C LEU A 78 3.40 -15.57 -1.43
N ALA A 79 2.29 -16.16 -1.02
CA ALA A 79 1.41 -16.87 -1.94
C ALA A 79 0.40 -15.93 -2.54
N SER A 80 -0.14 -16.30 -3.70
CA SER A 80 -1.26 -15.56 -4.27
C SER A 80 -2.40 -15.55 -3.27
N GLY A 81 -3.09 -14.44 -3.16
CA GLY A 81 -4.21 -14.34 -2.24
C GLY A 81 -4.43 -12.94 -1.76
N ILE A 82 -5.17 -12.85 -0.69
CA ILE A 82 -5.61 -11.58 -0.13
C ILE A 82 -4.65 -11.15 0.96
N TYR A 83 -4.30 -9.86 0.94
CA TYR A 83 -3.49 -9.21 1.96
C TYR A 83 -4.16 -7.92 2.35
N PHE A 84 -3.80 -7.40 3.53
CA PHE A 84 -4.36 -6.15 4.01
C PHE A 84 -3.22 -5.18 4.29
N TYR A 85 -3.44 -3.91 4.04
CA TYR A 85 -2.49 -2.90 4.47
C TYR A 85 -3.22 -1.91 5.36
N HIS A 86 -2.51 -1.51 6.41
CA HIS A 86 -3.09 -0.76 7.52
C HIS A 86 -2.27 0.49 7.76
N LEU A 87 -2.92 1.64 7.66
CA LEU A 87 -2.28 2.92 7.93
C LEU A 87 -2.74 3.45 9.27
N GLN A 88 -1.79 3.87 10.07
CA GLN A 88 -2.10 4.59 11.28
C GLN A 88 -1.28 5.88 11.31
N ALA A 89 -1.95 6.99 11.48
CA ALA A 89 -1.32 8.30 11.57
C ALA A 89 -2.04 9.06 12.66
N GLY A 90 -1.44 9.07 13.86
CA GLY A 90 -2.12 9.62 15.02
C GLY A 90 -3.38 8.83 15.30
N ASP A 91 -4.51 9.51 15.36
CA ASP A 91 -5.79 8.85 15.61
C ASP A 91 -6.44 8.30 14.35
N PHE A 92 -5.90 8.64 13.19
CA PHE A 92 -6.47 8.15 11.93
C PHE A 92 -6.00 6.72 11.69
N VAL A 93 -6.93 5.83 11.40
CA VAL A 93 -6.64 4.42 11.16
C VAL A 93 -7.51 3.95 10.02
N GLU A 94 -6.90 3.30 9.03
CA GLU A 94 -7.66 2.74 7.94
C GLU A 94 -6.97 1.50 7.41
N THR A 95 -7.76 0.50 7.00
CA THR A 95 -7.26 -0.76 6.46
C THR A 95 -7.91 -1.01 5.12
N LYS A 96 -7.11 -1.45 4.15
CA LYS A 96 -7.63 -1.81 2.84
C LYS A 96 -7.13 -3.17 2.42
N LYS A 97 -7.83 -3.76 1.48
CA LYS A 97 -7.54 -5.09 0.99
C LYS A 97 -6.84 -5.00 -0.36
N MET A 98 -5.89 -5.90 -0.61
CA MET A 98 -5.24 -5.99 -1.91
C MET A 98 -5.07 -7.47 -2.27
N THR A 99 -4.91 -7.74 -3.56
CA THR A 99 -4.82 -9.10 -4.05
C THR A 99 -3.52 -9.30 -4.82
N LEU A 100 -2.80 -10.33 -4.44
CA LEU A 100 -1.57 -10.71 -5.13
C LEU A 100 -1.88 -11.91 -6.03
N LEU A 101 -1.51 -11.78 -7.31
CA LEU A 101 -1.67 -12.86 -8.26
C LEU A 101 -0.32 -13.14 -8.90
N LYS A 102 0.18 -14.32 -8.71
CA LYS A 102 1.48 -14.68 -9.25
C LYS A 102 1.37 -15.23 -10.66
N TYR A 103 2.38 -14.98 -11.47
CA TYR A 103 2.38 -15.41 -12.84
C TYR A 103 2.52 -16.92 -13.01
N PHE A 104 3.12 -17.59 -12.03
CA PHE A 104 3.45 -18.97 -12.28
C PHE A 104 2.21 -19.78 -12.65
N SER A 105 1.05 -19.39 -12.16
CA SER A 105 -0.15 -20.15 -12.46
C SER A 105 -0.50 -20.01 -13.95
N VAL A 106 -0.21 -18.86 -14.54
CA VAL A 106 -0.46 -18.67 -15.96
C VAL A 106 0.52 -19.51 -16.76
N LYS A 107 1.79 -19.50 -16.35
CA LYS A 107 2.79 -20.29 -17.06
C LYS A 107 2.49 -21.76 -16.96
N TYR A 108 2.03 -22.19 -15.82
CA TYR A 108 1.70 -23.58 -15.64
C TYR A 108 0.55 -23.98 -16.56
N PHE A 109 -0.43 -23.12 -16.68
CA PHE A 109 -1.56 -23.37 -17.54
C PHE A 109 -1.12 -23.51 -18.99
N LEU A 110 -0.24 -22.61 -19.44
CA LEU A 110 0.25 -22.68 -20.81
C LEU A 110 1.03 -23.94 -21.08
N LYS A 111 1.81 -24.38 -20.10
CA LYS A 111 2.56 -25.61 -20.29
C LYS A 111 1.65 -26.80 -20.44
N ARG A 112 0.54 -26.78 -19.77
CA ARG A 112 -0.37 -27.91 -19.86
C ARG A 112 -1.08 -27.98 -21.18
N ILE A 113 -1.20 -26.86 -21.84
CA ILE A 113 -1.84 -26.84 -23.12
C ILE A 113 -0.94 -27.38 -24.21
N CYS A 114 0.35 -27.18 -24.08
CA CYS A 114 1.31 -27.64 -25.11
C CYS A 114 1.60 -29.12 -25.06
#